data_45d1a16fbbab16f3fcfd7e8a49b60226
#
_entry.id   45d1a16fbbab16f3fcfd7e8a49b60226
#
_cell.length_a   1.000
_cell.length_b   1.000
_cell.length_c   1.000
_cell.angle_alpha   90.00
_cell.angle_beta   90.00
_cell.angle_gamma   90.00
#
_symmetry.space_group_name_H-M   'P 1'
#
loop_
_entity.id
_entity.type
_entity.pdbx_description
1 polymer ?
#
loop_
_entity_poly.entity_id
_entity_poly.type
_entity_poly.pdbx_seq_one_letter_code
_entity_poly.pdbx_strand_id
1 'polypeptide(L)'
;MGPCGPCSEIHIDLRPEEERKLKSGRELVNQDNPLVIEIWNLVFMQYNRKADGSLENLPNHHVDTGMGFERLCMAVQGKTSNYDTDVFTPIIDEISRLSGLKYGVSHDADVAMRVIADHLRTISFSITDGQLPSNVKAGYVIRRILRRAVRYAYTYLDQKEAFMYRLVPVLIEVMGKHYPELVAQQELIEKVIREEENAFLRTLDKGIKLLDRIIEKTKAEDFLTI
;
A
#
# COMPACT_ATOMS: atom_id res chain seq x y z
N MET A 1 -3.55 25.07 11.92
CA MET A 1 -2.93 26.40 11.79
C MET A 1 -1.96 26.33 10.62
N GLY A 2 -1.81 27.44 9.88
CA GLY A 2 -0.96 27.51 8.69
C GLY A 2 -1.71 27.90 7.42
N PRO A 3 -1.05 27.79 6.24
CA PRO A 3 -1.64 28.12 4.96
C PRO A 3 -2.91 27.30 4.70
N CYS A 4 -3.96 27.97 4.20
CA CYS A 4 -5.25 27.34 3.90
C CYS A 4 -6.04 28.16 2.86
N GLY A 5 -7.13 27.59 2.37
CA GLY A 5 -8.04 28.25 1.44
C GLY A 5 -9.20 27.35 1.03
N PRO A 6 -10.04 27.82 0.08
CA PRO A 6 -11.09 26.97 -0.47
C PRO A 6 -10.51 25.75 -1.15
N CYS A 7 -11.27 24.65 -1.09
CA CYS A 7 -10.90 23.37 -1.71
C CYS A 7 -11.94 23.01 -2.77
N SER A 8 -11.48 22.40 -3.86
CA SER A 8 -12.30 21.74 -4.86
C SER A 8 -11.82 20.32 -5.07
N GLU A 9 -12.73 19.42 -5.34
CA GLU A 9 -12.42 18.00 -5.56
C GLU A 9 -13.10 17.50 -6.83
N ILE A 10 -12.43 16.61 -7.54
CA ILE A 10 -13.01 15.89 -8.66
C ILE A 10 -13.27 14.46 -8.21
N HIS A 11 -14.52 14.06 -8.25
CA HIS A 11 -14.97 12.71 -7.95
C HIS A 11 -15.42 11.99 -9.22
N ILE A 12 -15.24 10.69 -9.26
CA ILE A 12 -15.78 9.81 -10.29
C ILE A 12 -16.77 8.82 -9.68
N ASP A 13 -17.87 8.59 -10.41
CA ASP A 13 -18.87 7.59 -10.08
C ASP A 13 -18.65 6.35 -10.96
N LEU A 14 -18.14 5.28 -10.38
CA LEU A 14 -17.83 4.00 -11.01
C LEU A 14 -18.96 2.98 -10.88
N ARG A 15 -20.09 3.36 -10.30
CA ARG A 15 -21.24 2.48 -10.16
C ARG A 15 -21.84 2.13 -11.52
N PRO A 16 -22.53 0.97 -11.61
CA PRO A 16 -23.33 0.62 -12.78
C PRO A 16 -24.36 1.70 -13.13
N GLU A 17 -24.74 1.78 -14.39
CA GLU A 17 -25.65 2.83 -14.89
C GLU A 17 -27.02 2.77 -14.22
N GLU A 18 -27.53 1.58 -13.90
CA GLU A 18 -28.79 1.36 -13.20
C GLU A 18 -28.77 2.03 -11.81
N GLU A 19 -27.69 1.87 -11.05
CA GLU A 19 -27.55 2.51 -9.73
C GLU A 19 -27.44 4.03 -9.84
N ARG A 20 -26.72 4.52 -10.86
CA ARG A 20 -26.58 5.96 -11.11
C ARG A 20 -27.89 6.64 -11.49
N LYS A 21 -28.79 5.91 -12.15
CA LYS A 21 -30.16 6.40 -12.46
C LYS A 21 -31.06 6.48 -11.22
N LEU A 22 -30.86 5.58 -10.25
CA LEU A 22 -31.64 5.58 -9.01
C LEU A 22 -31.22 6.66 -8.03
N LYS A 23 -29.91 6.93 -7.92
CA LYS A 23 -29.33 7.93 -7.03
C LYS A 23 -28.14 8.58 -7.68
N SER A 24 -28.15 9.92 -7.74
CA SER A 24 -27.04 10.70 -8.31
C SER A 24 -25.73 10.48 -7.55
N GLY A 25 -24.61 10.33 -8.25
CA GLY A 25 -23.29 10.28 -7.65
C GLY A 25 -22.97 11.51 -6.80
N ARG A 26 -23.51 12.70 -7.16
CA ARG A 26 -23.40 13.93 -6.41
C ARG A 26 -23.86 13.80 -4.95
N GLU A 27 -24.89 13.03 -4.71
CA GLU A 27 -25.43 12.79 -3.37
C GLU A 27 -24.58 11.81 -2.54
N LEU A 28 -23.65 11.13 -3.18
CA LEU A 28 -22.76 10.14 -2.56
C LEU A 28 -21.31 10.66 -2.40
N VAL A 29 -21.03 11.87 -2.86
CA VAL A 29 -19.74 12.53 -2.62
C VAL A 29 -19.50 12.65 -1.11
N ASN A 30 -18.34 12.19 -0.65
CA ASN A 30 -17.95 12.18 0.77
C ASN A 30 -18.94 11.45 1.71
N GLN A 31 -19.63 10.41 1.19
CA GLN A 31 -20.55 9.55 1.93
C GLN A 31 -20.02 8.11 2.07
N ASP A 32 -18.70 7.92 2.05
CA ASP A 32 -18.03 6.62 2.17
C ASP A 32 -18.49 5.55 1.15
N ASN A 33 -18.98 5.98 -0.02
CA ASN A 33 -19.33 5.05 -1.08
C ASN A 33 -18.05 4.57 -1.80
N PRO A 34 -17.77 3.25 -1.83
CA PRO A 34 -16.53 2.72 -2.38
C PRO A 34 -16.37 2.90 -3.90
N LEU A 35 -17.45 3.25 -4.62
CA LEU A 35 -17.46 3.46 -6.07
C LEU A 35 -17.70 4.91 -6.47
N VAL A 36 -17.89 5.83 -5.51
CA VAL A 36 -17.93 7.28 -5.75
C VAL A 36 -16.74 7.90 -5.04
N ILE A 37 -15.64 7.98 -5.76
CA ILE A 37 -14.33 8.25 -5.19
C ILE A 37 -13.74 9.57 -5.67
N GLU A 38 -13.04 10.25 -4.77
CA GLU A 38 -12.18 11.38 -5.12
C GLU A 38 -10.97 10.88 -5.91
N ILE A 39 -10.70 11.54 -7.05
CA ILE A 39 -9.50 11.29 -7.87
C ILE A 39 -8.53 12.46 -7.83
N TRP A 40 -9.00 13.68 -7.57
CA TRP A 40 -8.17 14.88 -7.59
C TRP A 40 -8.64 15.89 -6.55
N ASN A 41 -7.72 16.35 -5.72
CA ASN A 41 -7.94 17.42 -4.75
C ASN A 41 -7.16 18.68 -5.16
N LEU A 42 -7.80 19.84 -5.06
CA LEU A 42 -7.23 21.15 -5.38
C LEU A 42 -7.49 22.11 -4.22
N VAL A 43 -6.46 22.57 -3.54
CA VAL A 43 -6.54 23.55 -2.47
C VAL A 43 -5.99 24.88 -2.95
N PHE A 44 -6.83 25.91 -2.93
CA PHE A 44 -6.46 27.28 -3.33
C PHE A 44 -6.03 28.06 -2.11
N MET A 45 -4.75 27.96 -1.74
CA MET A 45 -4.18 28.59 -0.55
C MET A 45 -4.14 30.12 -0.72
N GLN A 46 -4.97 30.80 0.06
CA GLN A 46 -5.13 32.26 0.03
C GLN A 46 -4.87 32.88 1.41
N TYR A 47 -4.99 32.10 2.47
CA TYR A 47 -4.97 32.56 3.85
C TYR A 47 -3.95 31.81 4.70
N ASN A 48 -3.49 32.48 5.75
CA ASN A 48 -2.82 31.87 6.88
C ASN A 48 -3.76 31.85 8.09
N ARG A 49 -4.12 30.66 8.58
CA ARG A 49 -4.96 30.49 9.77
C ARG A 49 -4.11 30.59 11.03
N LYS A 50 -4.40 31.61 11.87
CA LYS A 50 -3.72 31.86 13.14
C LYS A 50 -4.26 30.95 14.26
N ALA A 51 -3.60 31.01 15.43
CA ALA A 51 -3.97 30.22 16.60
C ALA A 51 -5.36 30.57 17.16
N ASP A 52 -5.80 31.80 17.01
CA ASP A 52 -7.12 32.31 17.42
C ASP A 52 -8.23 31.98 16.39
N GLY A 53 -7.88 31.30 15.32
CA GLY A 53 -8.80 30.93 14.23
C GLY A 53 -8.99 32.01 13.17
N SER A 54 -8.43 33.23 13.33
CA SER A 54 -8.51 34.31 12.35
C SER A 54 -7.73 33.94 11.07
N LEU A 55 -8.20 34.50 9.95
CA LEU A 55 -7.59 34.32 8.63
C LEU A 55 -6.90 35.62 8.21
N GLU A 56 -5.64 35.52 7.83
CA GLU A 56 -4.86 36.61 7.26
C GLU A 56 -4.48 36.25 5.80
N ASN A 57 -4.61 37.21 4.89
CA ASN A 57 -4.25 36.99 3.50
C ASN A 57 -2.77 36.66 3.38
N LEU A 58 -2.46 35.63 2.59
CA LEU A 58 -1.09 35.35 2.16
C LEU A 58 -0.61 36.43 1.17
N PRO A 59 0.67 36.77 1.17
CA PRO A 59 1.23 37.76 0.22
C PRO A 59 1.11 37.29 -1.22
N ASN A 60 1.08 35.98 -1.46
CA ASN A 60 0.87 35.36 -2.77
C ASN A 60 -0.15 34.23 -2.63
N HIS A 61 -0.94 34.00 -3.69
CA HIS A 61 -1.83 32.87 -3.78
C HIS A 61 -1.10 31.66 -4.35
N HIS A 62 -1.39 30.48 -3.80
CA HIS A 62 -0.78 29.22 -4.22
C HIS A 62 -1.86 28.17 -4.47
N VAL A 63 -1.55 27.20 -5.30
CA VAL A 63 -2.37 26.01 -5.49
C VAL A 63 -1.58 24.80 -4.99
N ASP A 64 -2.14 24.11 -3.99
CA ASP A 64 -1.66 22.80 -3.56
C ASP A 64 -2.62 21.76 -4.13
N THR A 65 -2.12 20.86 -4.95
CA THR A 65 -2.95 19.90 -5.66
C THR A 65 -2.36 18.52 -5.59
N GLY A 66 -3.24 17.51 -5.40
CA GLY A 66 -2.87 16.11 -5.39
C GLY A 66 -3.87 15.26 -6.17
N MET A 67 -3.37 14.50 -7.14
CA MET A 67 -4.15 13.53 -7.90
C MET A 67 -3.70 12.11 -7.55
N GLY A 68 -4.65 11.25 -7.21
CA GLY A 68 -4.36 9.84 -6.93
C GLY A 68 -4.01 9.10 -8.22
N PHE A 69 -2.73 8.76 -8.42
CA PHE A 69 -2.26 8.08 -9.63
C PHE A 69 -3.02 6.78 -9.87
N GLU A 70 -3.10 5.92 -8.88
CA GLU A 70 -3.80 4.62 -8.97
C GLU A 70 -5.29 4.79 -9.18
N ARG A 71 -5.92 5.78 -8.53
CA ARG A 71 -7.34 6.09 -8.72
C ARG A 71 -7.61 6.61 -10.14
N LEU A 72 -6.72 7.43 -10.67
CA LEU A 72 -6.83 7.90 -12.06
C LEU A 72 -6.66 6.74 -13.05
N CYS A 73 -5.65 5.88 -12.86
CA CYS A 73 -5.46 4.69 -13.70
C CYS A 73 -6.70 3.80 -13.67
N MET A 74 -7.26 3.55 -12.51
CA MET A 74 -8.48 2.76 -12.33
C MET A 74 -9.66 3.38 -13.10
N ALA A 75 -9.85 4.69 -12.97
CA ALA A 75 -10.92 5.41 -13.66
C ALA A 75 -10.78 5.35 -15.18
N VAL A 76 -9.59 5.61 -15.71
CA VAL A 76 -9.30 5.61 -17.16
C VAL A 76 -9.44 4.20 -17.76
N GLN A 77 -9.08 3.16 -17.01
CA GLN A 77 -9.18 1.77 -17.44
C GLN A 77 -10.56 1.16 -17.18
N GLY A 78 -11.52 1.91 -16.64
CA GLY A 78 -12.88 1.42 -16.35
C GLY A 78 -12.90 0.29 -15.31
N LYS A 79 -11.94 0.30 -14.38
CA LYS A 79 -11.86 -0.69 -13.28
C LYS A 79 -12.55 -0.17 -12.03
N THR A 80 -12.90 -1.09 -11.13
CA THR A 80 -13.51 -0.79 -9.83
C THR A 80 -12.56 -0.99 -8.64
N SER A 81 -11.36 -1.47 -8.92
CA SER A 81 -10.27 -1.61 -7.95
C SER A 81 -8.95 -1.15 -8.56
N ASN A 82 -8.14 -0.42 -7.79
CA ASN A 82 -6.79 -0.03 -8.17
C ASN A 82 -5.92 -1.24 -8.54
N TYR A 83 -6.15 -2.36 -7.85
CA TYR A 83 -5.38 -3.60 -8.01
C TYR A 83 -5.69 -4.37 -9.29
N ASP A 84 -6.76 -4.00 -10.00
CA ASP A 84 -7.15 -4.61 -11.28
C ASP A 84 -6.62 -3.82 -12.49
N THR A 85 -5.78 -2.83 -12.23
CA THR A 85 -5.11 -2.02 -13.27
C THR A 85 -3.79 -2.67 -13.73
N ASP A 86 -3.30 -2.24 -14.87
CA ASP A 86 -2.00 -2.66 -15.43
C ASP A 86 -0.79 -2.30 -14.54
N VAL A 87 -0.99 -1.41 -13.58
CA VAL A 87 0.03 -1.06 -12.58
C VAL A 87 0.28 -2.21 -11.59
N PHE A 88 -0.76 -2.96 -11.25
CA PHE A 88 -0.69 -3.99 -10.20
C PHE A 88 -0.85 -5.41 -10.71
N THR A 89 -1.67 -5.62 -11.75
CA THR A 89 -1.97 -6.98 -12.24
C THR A 89 -0.73 -7.80 -12.56
N PRO A 90 0.33 -7.31 -13.23
CA PRO A 90 1.51 -8.12 -13.50
C PRO A 90 2.23 -8.58 -12.22
N ILE A 91 2.27 -7.72 -11.19
CA ILE A 91 2.89 -8.07 -9.91
C ILE A 91 2.04 -9.10 -9.16
N ILE A 92 0.71 -8.93 -9.14
CA ILE A 92 -0.23 -9.88 -8.51
C ILE A 92 -0.19 -11.24 -9.21
N ASP A 93 -0.10 -11.26 -10.54
CA ASP A 93 0.02 -12.48 -11.33
C ASP A 93 1.31 -13.24 -10.99
N GLU A 94 2.43 -12.52 -10.82
CA GLU A 94 3.69 -13.14 -10.41
C GLU A 94 3.62 -13.65 -8.96
N ILE A 95 2.99 -12.91 -8.04
CA ILE A 95 2.74 -13.40 -6.67
C ILE A 95 1.90 -14.68 -6.71
N SER A 96 0.85 -14.70 -7.52
CA SER A 96 -0.02 -15.85 -7.75
C SER A 96 0.78 -17.07 -8.25
N ARG A 97 1.63 -16.84 -9.25
CA ARG A 97 2.51 -17.88 -9.83
C ARG A 97 3.51 -18.44 -8.79
N LEU A 98 4.13 -17.57 -8.01
CA LEU A 98 5.13 -17.95 -7.01
C LEU A 98 4.53 -18.66 -5.80
N SER A 99 3.34 -18.25 -5.37
CA SER A 99 2.65 -18.85 -4.23
C SER A 99 1.85 -20.10 -4.59
N GLY A 100 1.52 -20.29 -5.88
CA GLY A 100 0.61 -21.34 -6.34
C GLY A 100 -0.87 -21.08 -6.01
N LEU A 101 -1.20 -19.89 -5.47
CA LEU A 101 -2.56 -19.49 -5.12
C LEU A 101 -3.13 -18.57 -6.21
N LYS A 102 -4.38 -18.78 -6.60
CA LYS A 102 -5.04 -17.97 -7.61
C LYS A 102 -5.68 -16.73 -6.98
N TYR A 103 -5.39 -15.55 -7.52
CA TYR A 103 -6.08 -14.30 -7.18
C TYR A 103 -7.56 -14.34 -7.55
N GLY A 104 -8.42 -13.76 -6.71
CA GLY A 104 -9.88 -13.74 -6.90
C GLY A 104 -10.60 -14.97 -6.36
N VAL A 105 -9.94 -15.85 -5.60
CA VAL A 105 -10.54 -17.09 -5.06
C VAL A 105 -10.70 -17.04 -3.54
N SER A 106 -9.73 -16.47 -2.83
CA SER A 106 -9.73 -16.39 -1.38
C SER A 106 -9.53 -14.95 -0.93
N HIS A 107 -10.46 -14.43 -0.13
CA HIS A 107 -10.39 -13.05 0.39
C HIS A 107 -9.05 -12.74 1.07
N ASP A 108 -8.60 -13.62 1.96
CA ASP A 108 -7.38 -13.39 2.73
C ASP A 108 -6.13 -13.45 1.85
N ALA A 109 -6.08 -14.38 0.90
CA ALA A 109 -5.00 -14.45 -0.07
C ALA A 109 -4.99 -13.23 -0.99
N ASP A 110 -6.16 -12.77 -1.44
CA ASP A 110 -6.29 -11.58 -2.29
C ASP A 110 -5.81 -10.32 -1.58
N VAL A 111 -6.21 -10.15 -0.31
CA VAL A 111 -5.73 -9.04 0.53
C VAL A 111 -4.21 -9.12 0.70
N ALA A 112 -3.66 -10.31 0.94
CA ALA A 112 -2.22 -10.50 1.07
C ALA A 112 -1.48 -10.12 -0.22
N MET A 113 -1.96 -10.57 -1.38
CA MET A 113 -1.36 -10.26 -2.69
C MET A 113 -1.39 -8.75 -2.97
N ARG A 114 -2.50 -8.08 -2.65
CA ARG A 114 -2.62 -6.60 -2.79
C ARG A 114 -1.65 -5.87 -1.88
N VAL A 115 -1.56 -6.26 -0.61
CA VAL A 115 -0.61 -5.67 0.35
C VAL A 115 0.83 -5.83 -0.12
N ILE A 116 1.20 -7.01 -0.62
CA ILE A 116 2.55 -7.28 -1.09
C ILE A 116 2.87 -6.44 -2.33
N ALA A 117 1.97 -6.39 -3.31
CA ALA A 117 2.16 -5.62 -4.54
C ALA A 117 2.30 -4.11 -4.27
N ASP A 118 1.46 -3.56 -3.40
CA ASP A 118 1.52 -2.16 -2.97
C ASP A 118 2.83 -1.85 -2.23
N HIS A 119 3.17 -2.69 -1.25
CA HIS A 119 4.36 -2.47 -0.42
C HIS A 119 5.66 -2.67 -1.19
N LEU A 120 5.70 -3.58 -2.16
CA LEU A 120 6.86 -3.76 -3.06
C LEU A 120 7.21 -2.45 -3.75
N ARG A 121 6.23 -1.75 -4.32
CA ARG A 121 6.44 -0.44 -4.97
C ARG A 121 7.01 0.57 -3.98
N THR A 122 6.35 0.75 -2.84
CA THR A 122 6.77 1.70 -1.81
C THR A 122 8.22 1.44 -1.37
N ILE A 123 8.58 0.18 -1.10
CA ILE A 123 9.91 -0.20 -0.62
C ILE A 123 10.95 0.03 -1.72
N SER A 124 10.67 -0.39 -2.95
CA SER A 124 11.62 -0.30 -4.06
C SER A 124 11.94 1.15 -4.40
N PHE A 125 10.94 2.02 -4.50
CA PHE A 125 11.16 3.45 -4.73
C PHE A 125 11.90 4.12 -3.56
N SER A 126 11.55 3.78 -2.31
CA SER A 126 12.26 4.32 -1.14
C SER A 126 13.75 3.94 -1.13
N ILE A 127 14.08 2.69 -1.47
CA ILE A 127 15.48 2.24 -1.58
C ILE A 127 16.19 3.00 -2.71
N THR A 128 15.53 3.16 -3.84
CA THR A 128 16.05 3.92 -4.99
C THR A 128 16.37 5.37 -4.62
N ASP A 129 15.54 5.99 -3.79
CA ASP A 129 15.76 7.35 -3.25
C ASP A 129 16.78 7.39 -2.09
N GLY A 130 17.48 6.28 -1.82
CA GLY A 130 18.50 6.19 -0.78
C GLY A 130 17.97 5.99 0.64
N GLN A 131 16.68 5.73 0.81
CA GLN A 131 16.08 5.47 2.12
C GLN A 131 16.08 3.97 2.42
N LEU A 132 17.11 3.49 3.08
CA LEU A 132 17.24 2.07 3.43
C LEU A 132 16.44 1.70 4.69
N PRO A 133 15.91 0.45 4.79
CA PRO A 133 15.30 -0.05 6.02
C PRO A 133 16.27 0.04 7.20
N SER A 134 15.80 0.59 8.33
CA SER A 134 16.63 0.77 9.52
C SER A 134 15.79 0.70 10.81
N ASN A 135 16.42 0.94 11.97
CA ASN A 135 15.74 0.97 13.27
C ASN A 135 15.26 2.38 13.66
N VAL A 136 15.58 3.41 12.87
CA VAL A 136 15.33 4.81 13.23
C VAL A 136 14.75 5.60 12.06
N LYS A 137 14.06 6.70 12.37
CA LYS A 137 13.56 7.71 11.41
C LYS A 137 12.75 7.07 10.26
N ALA A 138 12.91 7.57 9.04
CA ALA A 138 12.22 7.08 7.84
C ALA A 138 12.51 5.59 7.55
N GLY A 139 13.73 5.14 7.75
CA GLY A 139 14.10 3.74 7.55
C GLY A 139 13.35 2.76 8.45
N TYR A 140 12.93 3.18 9.65
CA TYR A 140 12.07 2.38 10.52
C TYR A 140 10.68 2.17 9.90
N VAL A 141 10.13 3.19 9.27
CA VAL A 141 8.82 3.09 8.59
C VAL A 141 8.92 2.11 7.42
N ILE A 142 9.95 2.24 6.58
CA ILE A 142 10.19 1.35 5.43
C ILE A 142 10.35 -0.10 5.91
N ARG A 143 11.14 -0.32 6.97
CA ARG A 143 11.29 -1.65 7.57
C ARG A 143 9.97 -2.23 8.07
N ARG A 144 9.09 -1.42 8.67
CA ARG A 144 7.76 -1.86 9.10
C ARG A 144 6.87 -2.26 7.93
N ILE A 145 6.90 -1.48 6.84
CA ILE A 145 6.14 -1.77 5.62
C ILE A 145 6.62 -3.11 5.04
N LEU A 146 7.93 -3.30 4.90
CA LEU A 146 8.50 -4.56 4.41
C LEU A 146 8.08 -5.75 5.29
N ARG A 147 8.27 -5.65 6.60
CA ARG A 147 7.91 -6.73 7.53
C ARG A 147 6.41 -7.03 7.53
N ARG A 148 5.57 -6.02 7.29
CA ARG A 148 4.13 -6.23 7.12
C ARG A 148 3.85 -7.11 5.91
N ALA A 149 4.44 -6.81 4.76
CA ALA A 149 4.29 -7.60 3.54
C ALA A 149 4.78 -9.05 3.73
N VAL A 150 5.97 -9.22 4.33
CA VAL A 150 6.53 -10.56 4.64
C VAL A 150 5.61 -11.35 5.57
N ARG A 151 5.03 -10.71 6.59
CA ARG A 151 4.07 -11.36 7.48
C ARG A 151 2.81 -11.81 6.73
N TYR A 152 2.26 -10.98 5.82
CA TYR A 152 1.12 -11.38 5.01
C TYR A 152 1.45 -12.56 4.10
N ALA A 153 2.63 -12.55 3.47
CA ALA A 153 3.13 -13.65 2.67
C ALA A 153 3.24 -14.95 3.49
N TYR A 154 3.84 -14.87 4.67
CA TYR A 154 4.02 -16.00 5.58
C TYR A 154 2.69 -16.57 6.04
N THR A 155 1.73 -15.71 6.43
CA THR A 155 0.47 -16.13 7.06
C THR A 155 -0.56 -16.63 6.06
N TYR A 156 -0.70 -15.94 4.92
CA TYR A 156 -1.82 -16.17 3.99
C TYR A 156 -1.42 -16.81 2.65
N LEU A 157 -0.13 -16.74 2.29
CA LEU A 157 0.37 -17.34 1.04
C LEU A 157 1.35 -18.49 1.28
N ASP A 158 1.52 -18.90 2.55
CA ASP A 158 2.45 -19.97 3.00
C ASP A 158 3.91 -19.80 2.53
N GLN A 159 4.35 -18.54 2.32
CA GLN A 159 5.71 -18.25 1.92
C GLN A 159 6.61 -18.20 3.16
N LYS A 160 7.31 -19.30 3.42
CA LYS A 160 8.19 -19.46 4.60
C LYS A 160 9.62 -19.00 4.36
N GLU A 161 9.98 -18.75 3.11
CA GLU A 161 11.28 -18.25 2.66
C GLU A 161 11.16 -16.85 2.04
N ALA A 162 12.28 -16.14 1.91
CA ALA A 162 12.31 -14.85 1.24
C ALA A 162 11.86 -14.99 -0.22
N PHE A 163 10.86 -14.20 -0.65
CA PHE A 163 10.32 -14.27 -1.99
C PHE A 163 10.03 -12.91 -2.63
N MET A 164 9.78 -11.85 -1.83
CA MET A 164 9.45 -10.52 -2.36
C MET A 164 10.52 -9.96 -3.30
N TYR A 165 11.80 -10.22 -2.99
CA TYR A 165 12.90 -9.78 -3.86
C TYR A 165 12.75 -10.32 -5.29
N ARG A 166 12.09 -11.47 -5.48
CA ARG A 166 11.84 -12.10 -6.79
C ARG A 166 10.78 -11.37 -7.62
N LEU A 167 10.03 -10.47 -6.99
CA LEU A 167 9.01 -9.64 -7.65
C LEU A 167 9.61 -8.35 -8.22
N VAL A 168 10.83 -7.98 -7.82
CA VAL A 168 11.50 -6.73 -8.27
C VAL A 168 11.66 -6.67 -9.78
N PRO A 169 12.06 -7.74 -10.49
CA PRO A 169 12.14 -7.72 -11.96
C PRO A 169 10.82 -7.36 -12.62
N VAL A 170 9.70 -7.91 -12.15
CA VAL A 170 8.37 -7.60 -12.69
C VAL A 170 7.98 -6.14 -12.43
N LEU A 171 8.27 -5.61 -11.25
CA LEU A 171 8.08 -4.18 -10.98
C LEU A 171 8.86 -3.31 -11.97
N ILE A 172 10.09 -3.70 -12.29
CA ILE A 172 10.93 -2.98 -13.25
C ILE A 172 10.38 -3.08 -14.68
N GLU A 173 9.84 -4.22 -15.09
CA GLU A 173 9.14 -4.34 -16.37
C GLU A 173 7.96 -3.37 -16.47
N VAL A 174 7.19 -3.23 -15.40
CA VAL A 174 6.01 -2.34 -15.36
C VAL A 174 6.41 -0.87 -15.33
N MET A 175 7.40 -0.48 -14.53
CA MET A 175 7.69 0.92 -14.19
C MET A 175 9.04 1.42 -14.69
N GLY A 176 9.99 0.55 -14.97
CA GLY A 176 11.38 0.95 -15.26
C GLY A 176 11.55 1.80 -16.52
N LYS A 177 10.62 1.71 -17.49
CA LYS A 177 10.65 2.60 -18.66
C LYS A 177 10.49 4.09 -18.28
N HIS A 178 9.71 4.36 -17.26
CA HIS A 178 9.42 5.72 -16.78
C HIS A 178 10.32 6.13 -15.60
N TYR A 179 10.92 5.15 -14.93
CA TYR A 179 11.78 5.32 -13.76
C TYR A 179 13.10 4.55 -13.96
N PRO A 180 14.01 5.07 -14.81
CA PRO A 180 15.27 4.39 -15.14
C PRO A 180 16.17 4.16 -13.93
N GLU A 181 16.00 4.93 -12.86
CA GLU A 181 16.69 4.76 -11.58
C GLU A 181 16.33 3.44 -10.89
N LEU A 182 15.11 2.91 -11.07
CA LEU A 182 14.75 1.56 -10.60
C LEU A 182 15.57 0.49 -11.32
N VAL A 183 15.72 0.63 -12.63
CA VAL A 183 16.53 -0.28 -13.44
C VAL A 183 17.99 -0.26 -13.01
N ALA A 184 18.54 0.96 -12.81
CA ALA A 184 19.93 1.14 -12.43
C ALA A 184 20.25 0.56 -11.04
N GLN A 185 19.28 0.47 -10.15
CA GLN A 185 19.46 -0.01 -8.77
C GLN A 185 18.83 -1.36 -8.49
N GLN A 186 18.40 -2.12 -9.51
CA GLN A 186 17.72 -3.40 -9.35
C GLN A 186 18.43 -4.33 -8.37
N GLU A 187 19.72 -4.56 -8.56
CA GLU A 187 20.51 -5.47 -7.73
C GLU A 187 20.55 -5.02 -6.26
N LEU A 188 20.64 -3.71 -6.01
CA LEU A 188 20.60 -3.15 -4.66
C LEU A 188 19.22 -3.41 -4.01
N ILE A 189 18.14 -3.13 -4.74
CA ILE A 189 16.77 -3.31 -4.25
C ILE A 189 16.53 -4.78 -3.89
N GLU A 190 16.86 -5.71 -4.79
CA GLU A 190 16.72 -7.15 -4.56
C GLU A 190 17.53 -7.61 -3.34
N LYS A 191 18.78 -7.18 -3.23
CA LYS A 191 19.64 -7.53 -2.12
C LYS A 191 19.11 -7.02 -0.79
N VAL A 192 18.73 -5.75 -0.71
CA VAL A 192 18.20 -5.14 0.53
C VAL A 192 16.92 -5.81 0.96
N ILE A 193 15.96 -6.03 0.06
CA ILE A 193 14.71 -6.72 0.35
C ILE A 193 15.00 -8.13 0.86
N ARG A 194 15.81 -8.91 0.15
CA ARG A 194 16.15 -10.28 0.50
C ARG A 194 16.79 -10.40 1.88
N GLU A 195 17.73 -9.51 2.21
CA GLU A 195 18.40 -9.52 3.52
C GLU A 195 17.43 -9.21 4.67
N GLU A 196 16.56 -8.21 4.50
CA GLU A 196 15.55 -7.85 5.51
C GLU A 196 14.48 -8.94 5.65
N GLU A 197 14.03 -9.58 4.56
CA GLU A 197 13.14 -10.73 4.59
C GLU A 197 13.73 -11.88 5.41
N ASN A 198 14.95 -12.30 5.07
CA ASN A 198 15.65 -13.38 5.77
C ASN A 198 15.84 -13.07 7.25
N ALA A 199 16.22 -11.83 7.58
CA ALA A 199 16.40 -11.43 8.98
C ALA A 199 15.07 -11.46 9.75
N PHE A 200 13.98 -11.03 9.13
CA PHE A 200 12.68 -11.02 9.78
C PHE A 200 12.07 -12.41 9.90
N LEU A 201 12.15 -13.25 8.87
CA LEU A 201 11.66 -14.64 8.91
C LEU A 201 12.32 -15.45 10.02
N ARG A 202 13.64 -15.30 10.22
CA ARG A 202 14.33 -15.92 11.36
C ARG A 202 13.78 -15.47 12.72
N THR A 203 13.41 -14.21 12.84
CA THR A 203 12.84 -13.65 14.06
C THR A 203 11.40 -14.14 14.28
N LEU A 204 10.61 -14.16 13.20
CA LEU A 204 9.22 -14.60 13.19
C LEU A 204 9.11 -16.08 13.60
N ASP A 205 9.93 -16.96 13.01
CA ASP A 205 9.97 -18.39 13.33
C ASP A 205 10.30 -18.63 14.82
N LYS A 206 11.29 -17.90 15.34
CA LYS A 206 11.62 -18.00 16.78
C LYS A 206 10.48 -17.52 17.68
N GLY A 207 9.82 -16.43 17.28
CA GLY A 207 8.67 -15.87 18.02
C GLY A 207 7.49 -16.82 18.05
N ILE A 208 7.14 -17.44 16.91
CA ILE A 208 6.05 -18.42 16.82
C ILE A 208 6.37 -19.64 17.71
N LYS A 209 7.56 -20.22 17.58
CA LYS A 209 7.98 -21.37 18.41
C LYS A 209 7.95 -21.07 19.92
N LEU A 210 8.28 -19.85 20.31
CA LEU A 210 8.19 -19.44 21.71
C LEU A 210 6.72 -19.32 22.17
N LEU A 211 5.87 -18.72 21.35
CA LEU A 211 4.44 -18.59 21.63
C LEU A 211 3.77 -19.94 21.76
N ASP A 212 4.04 -20.87 20.84
CA ASP A 212 3.50 -22.24 20.90
C ASP A 212 3.85 -22.95 22.20
N ARG A 213 5.12 -22.85 22.64
CA ARG A 213 5.54 -23.41 23.92
C ARG A 213 4.81 -22.80 25.12
N ILE A 214 4.57 -21.48 25.09
CA ILE A 214 3.82 -20.80 26.16
C ILE A 214 2.37 -21.28 26.17
N ILE A 215 1.73 -21.37 25.01
CA ILE A 215 0.35 -21.86 24.88
C ILE A 215 0.24 -23.32 25.40
N GLU A 216 1.15 -24.19 24.99
CA GLU A 216 1.17 -25.57 25.45
C GLU A 216 1.35 -25.67 26.98
N LYS A 217 2.26 -24.88 27.54
CA LYS A 217 2.48 -24.83 28.99
C LYS A 217 1.25 -24.34 29.75
N THR A 218 0.61 -23.23 29.28
CA THR A 218 -0.60 -22.68 29.90
C THR A 218 -1.76 -23.68 29.85
N LYS A 219 -1.97 -24.37 28.71
CA LYS A 219 -2.98 -25.41 28.59
C LYS A 219 -2.72 -26.56 29.56
N ALA A 220 -1.48 -26.95 29.76
CA ALA A 220 -1.12 -28.03 30.70
C ALA A 220 -1.35 -27.60 32.17
N GLU A 221 -1.11 -26.36 32.52
CA GLU A 221 -1.33 -25.81 33.87
C GLU A 221 -2.85 -25.68 34.19
N ASP A 222 -3.68 -25.29 33.22
CA ASP A 222 -5.15 -25.23 33.39
C ASP A 222 -5.79 -26.63 33.59
N PHE A 223 -5.19 -27.69 33.07
CA PHE A 223 -5.63 -29.06 33.30
C PHE A 223 -5.25 -29.61 34.69
N LEU A 224 -4.32 -28.96 35.39
CA LEU A 224 -3.88 -29.39 36.74
C LEU A 224 -4.64 -28.66 37.87
N THR A 225 -5.51 -27.74 37.54
CA THR A 225 -6.25 -26.91 38.52
C THR A 225 -7.75 -27.26 38.61
N ILE A 226 -8.18 -28.36 38.00
CA ILE A 226 -9.50 -28.99 38.16
C ILE A 226 -9.33 -30.34 38.88
#